data_cb752fb4f9845c3126dd217af2276137
#
_entry.id   cb752fb4f9845c3126dd217af2276137
#
_cell.length_a   1.000
_cell.length_b   1.000
_cell.length_c   1.000
_cell.angle_alpha   90.00
_cell.angle_beta   90.00
_cell.angle_gamma   90.00
#
_symmetry.space_group_name_H-M   'P 1'
#
loop_
_entity.id
_entity.type
_entity.pdbx_description
1 polymer ?
#
loop_
_entity_poly.entity_id
_entity_poly.type
_entity_poly.pdbx_seq_one_letter_code
_entity_poly.pdbx_strand_id
1 'polypeptide(L)'
;VILATGSCPRYLPELPIDEKVVMTSEAIENMLDFPESMVIVGAGVIGCEYATIFSGFAKTKVNLIDKGDRILPFEDEDVVRIIERNMENNGVLIHRNSRLIRMEIKNGRVEYELEYNDHSREVFHVEKALVSVGRVPNIENLWEDAVGINITKRGIEDNDTQTNVPNIYAVGDLTADISLVNVGELEGRYAVEKIFGKPERRLVYENISTIMFLSPEVAGVGLNEIQAREKGLDYKVVTLDYSTIPRAVAKRNTQGLIKLLVTNDADMKILGMKVIGLHASSAIRA
;
A
#
# COMPACT_ATOMS: atom_id res chain seq x y z
N VAL A 1 13.64 22.86 13.82
CA VAL A 1 13.78 22.24 12.48
C VAL A 1 12.70 21.18 12.31
N ILE A 2 12.09 21.10 11.12
CA ILE A 2 11.18 20.00 10.75
C ILE A 2 11.82 19.24 9.59
N LEU A 3 11.99 17.93 9.75
CA LEU A 3 12.44 17.00 8.73
C LEU A 3 11.21 16.39 8.06
N ALA A 4 11.07 16.54 6.73
CA ALA A 4 9.92 16.10 5.96
C ALA A 4 10.34 15.59 4.57
N THR A 5 11.44 14.81 4.52
CA THR A 5 12.08 14.37 3.27
C THR A 5 11.44 13.15 2.63
N GLY A 6 10.44 12.56 3.31
CA GLY A 6 9.66 11.47 2.77
C GLY A 6 10.41 10.16 2.65
N SER A 7 10.04 9.36 1.67
CA SER A 7 10.62 8.04 1.38
C SER A 7 10.97 7.90 -0.10
N CYS A 8 11.79 6.91 -0.42
CA CYS A 8 12.11 6.52 -1.79
C CYS A 8 11.88 5.02 -1.99
N PRO A 9 11.73 4.53 -3.24
CA PRO A 9 11.61 3.11 -3.51
C PRO A 9 12.81 2.33 -2.95
N ARG A 10 12.53 1.13 -2.45
CA ARG A 10 13.59 0.22 -2.04
C ARG A 10 14.27 -0.35 -3.27
N TYR A 11 15.56 -0.09 -3.41
CA TYR A 11 16.39 -0.72 -4.41
C TYR A 11 16.89 -2.08 -3.92
N LEU A 12 16.76 -3.09 -4.77
CA LEU A 12 17.32 -4.42 -4.56
C LEU A 12 18.56 -4.55 -5.45
N PRO A 13 19.77 -4.66 -4.87
CA PRO A 13 21.01 -4.69 -5.65
C PRO A 13 21.11 -5.86 -6.63
N GLU A 14 20.38 -6.95 -6.36
CA GLU A 14 20.29 -8.13 -7.22
C GLU A 14 19.41 -7.95 -8.46
N LEU A 15 18.65 -6.87 -8.56
CA LEU A 15 17.80 -6.58 -9.71
C LEU A 15 18.42 -5.52 -10.61
N PRO A 16 18.36 -5.67 -11.93
CA PRO A 16 18.96 -4.76 -12.89
C PRO A 16 18.10 -3.51 -13.11
N ILE A 17 17.83 -2.75 -12.05
CA ILE A 17 16.99 -1.54 -12.10
C ILE A 17 17.77 -0.46 -12.86
N ASP A 18 17.26 -0.05 -14.03
CA ASP A 18 17.83 0.96 -14.91
C ASP A 18 16.92 2.17 -15.14
N GLU A 19 15.73 2.16 -14.48
CA GLU A 19 14.66 3.16 -14.59
C GLU A 19 14.16 3.40 -16.03
N LYS A 20 14.35 2.41 -16.90
CA LYS A 20 13.91 2.42 -18.31
C LYS A 20 13.19 1.12 -18.70
N VAL A 21 13.81 -0.02 -18.43
CA VAL A 21 13.29 -1.36 -18.72
C VAL A 21 12.82 -2.02 -17.43
N VAL A 22 13.63 -1.96 -16.40
CA VAL A 22 13.29 -2.35 -15.02
C VAL A 22 13.22 -1.09 -14.18
N MET A 23 12.02 -0.74 -13.73
CA MET A 23 11.71 0.55 -13.15
C MET A 23 11.22 0.43 -11.71
N THR A 24 11.38 1.49 -10.96
CA THR A 24 10.62 1.73 -9.72
C THR A 24 9.35 2.53 -10.00
N SER A 25 8.52 2.73 -8.97
CA SER A 25 7.29 3.53 -9.08
C SER A 25 7.54 4.99 -9.48
N GLU A 26 8.73 5.53 -9.22
CA GLU A 26 9.08 6.91 -9.55
C GLU A 26 9.38 7.11 -11.05
N ALA A 27 9.87 6.07 -11.72
CA ALA A 27 10.17 6.16 -13.15
C ALA A 27 8.94 5.94 -14.06
N ILE A 28 7.86 5.37 -13.54
CA ILE A 28 6.62 5.11 -14.30
C ILE A 28 6.07 6.40 -14.93
N GLU A 29 6.18 7.53 -14.25
CA GLU A 29 5.70 8.82 -14.74
C GLU A 29 6.41 9.28 -16.04
N ASN A 30 7.57 8.72 -16.33
CA ASN A 30 8.35 9.03 -17.54
C ASN A 30 8.01 8.11 -18.72
N MET A 31 7.11 7.15 -18.54
CA MET A 31 6.69 6.26 -19.63
C MET A 31 5.80 7.01 -20.62
N LEU A 32 6.19 6.94 -21.90
CA LEU A 32 5.46 7.59 -22.98
C LEU A 32 4.31 6.73 -23.54
N ASP A 33 4.46 5.40 -23.47
CA ASP A 33 3.51 4.43 -24.02
C ASP A 33 3.29 3.25 -23.07
N PHE A 34 2.13 2.59 -23.19
CA PHE A 34 1.85 1.35 -22.48
C PHE A 34 2.65 0.19 -23.07
N PRO A 35 3.40 -0.57 -22.26
CA PRO A 35 4.09 -1.77 -22.75
C PRO A 35 3.08 -2.88 -23.11
N GLU A 36 3.44 -3.75 -24.06
CA GLU A 36 2.62 -4.93 -24.39
C GLU A 36 2.52 -5.92 -23.22
N SER A 37 3.56 -6.00 -22.43
CA SER A 37 3.63 -6.89 -21.27
C SER A 37 4.53 -6.33 -20.17
N MET A 38 4.13 -6.57 -18.91
CA MET A 38 4.85 -6.10 -17.74
C MET A 38 4.82 -7.15 -16.64
N VAL A 39 5.93 -7.26 -15.90
CA VAL A 39 5.95 -7.93 -14.60
C VAL A 39 6.02 -6.88 -13.50
N ILE A 40 5.21 -7.06 -12.46
CA ILE A 40 5.20 -6.24 -11.25
C ILE A 40 5.68 -7.12 -10.10
N VAL A 41 6.78 -6.75 -9.48
CA VAL A 41 7.42 -7.46 -8.36
C VAL A 41 6.98 -6.83 -7.06
N GLY A 42 6.22 -7.59 -6.26
CA GLY A 42 5.62 -7.14 -4.99
C GLY A 42 4.15 -6.77 -5.13
N ALA A 43 3.28 -7.51 -4.44
CA ALA A 43 1.83 -7.35 -4.43
C ALA A 43 1.32 -6.58 -3.20
N GLY A 44 2.06 -5.55 -2.77
CA GLY A 44 1.60 -4.52 -1.84
C GLY A 44 0.69 -3.50 -2.54
N VAL A 45 0.36 -2.39 -1.84
CA VAL A 45 -0.55 -1.34 -2.37
C VAL A 45 -0.07 -0.85 -3.73
N ILE A 46 1.18 -0.39 -3.82
CA ILE A 46 1.75 0.18 -5.05
C ILE A 46 1.68 -0.82 -6.21
N GLY A 47 2.10 -2.07 -5.99
CA GLY A 47 2.06 -3.09 -7.03
C GLY A 47 0.65 -3.40 -7.51
N CYS A 48 -0.31 -3.49 -6.59
CA CYS A 48 -1.71 -3.73 -6.92
C CYS A 48 -2.36 -2.55 -7.64
N GLU A 49 -2.04 -1.32 -7.26
CA GLU A 49 -2.54 -0.12 -7.95
C GLU A 49 -2.03 -0.03 -9.38
N TYR A 50 -0.73 -0.24 -9.61
CA TYR A 50 -0.20 -0.28 -10.97
C TYR A 50 -0.70 -1.48 -11.77
N ALA A 51 -0.87 -2.66 -11.17
CA ALA A 51 -1.50 -3.79 -11.84
C ALA A 51 -2.93 -3.45 -12.29
N THR A 52 -3.69 -2.75 -11.45
CA THR A 52 -5.04 -2.24 -11.79
C THR A 52 -5.01 -1.23 -12.94
N ILE A 53 -4.08 -0.27 -12.90
CA ILE A 53 -3.93 0.75 -13.95
C ILE A 53 -3.60 0.09 -15.30
N PHE A 54 -2.53 -0.71 -15.36
CA PHE A 54 -2.06 -1.30 -16.62
C PHE A 54 -3.04 -2.30 -17.21
N SER A 55 -3.70 -3.13 -16.38
CA SER A 55 -4.72 -4.06 -16.86
C SER A 55 -6.03 -3.36 -17.27
N GLY A 56 -6.38 -2.26 -16.59
CA GLY A 56 -7.61 -1.52 -16.85
C GLY A 56 -7.69 -0.91 -18.25
N PHE A 57 -6.56 -0.57 -18.87
CA PHE A 57 -6.50 -0.09 -20.26
C PHE A 57 -6.52 -1.22 -21.29
N ALA A 58 -6.46 -2.49 -20.87
CA ALA A 58 -6.44 -3.68 -21.73
C ALA A 58 -5.35 -3.69 -22.83
N LYS A 59 -4.29 -2.91 -22.64
CA LYS A 59 -3.15 -2.82 -23.57
C LYS A 59 -1.94 -3.62 -23.09
N THR A 60 -1.81 -3.83 -21.79
CA THR A 60 -0.67 -4.49 -21.15
C THR A 60 -1.08 -5.81 -20.53
N LYS A 61 -0.37 -6.88 -20.87
CA LYS A 61 -0.46 -8.16 -20.14
C LYS A 61 0.36 -8.03 -18.86
N VAL A 62 -0.31 -8.10 -17.72
CA VAL A 62 0.31 -7.89 -16.41
C VAL A 62 0.53 -9.23 -15.70
N ASN A 63 1.78 -9.47 -15.28
CA ASN A 63 2.15 -10.52 -14.33
C ASN A 63 2.42 -9.85 -12.98
N LEU A 64 1.70 -10.19 -11.95
CA LEU A 64 1.91 -9.72 -10.59
C LEU A 64 2.50 -10.87 -9.77
N ILE A 65 3.69 -10.68 -9.21
CA ILE A 65 4.38 -11.73 -8.46
C ILE A 65 4.58 -11.32 -7.00
N ASP A 66 4.32 -12.28 -6.11
CA ASP A 66 4.62 -12.15 -4.69
C ASP A 66 5.05 -13.49 -4.10
N LYS A 67 5.91 -13.42 -3.09
CA LYS A 67 6.33 -14.60 -2.30
C LYS A 67 5.25 -15.10 -1.35
N GLY A 68 4.27 -14.25 -1.04
CA GLY A 68 3.13 -14.59 -0.19
C GLY A 68 2.09 -15.44 -0.91
N ASP A 69 1.20 -16.01 -0.12
CA ASP A 69 0.07 -16.81 -0.60
C ASP A 69 -1.08 -15.96 -1.15
N ARG A 70 -1.06 -14.65 -0.88
CA ARG A 70 -2.06 -13.67 -1.33
C ARG A 70 -1.45 -12.29 -1.52
N ILE A 71 -2.12 -11.46 -2.30
CA ILE A 71 -1.81 -10.03 -2.42
C ILE A 71 -2.25 -9.29 -1.15
N LEU A 72 -1.74 -8.07 -0.91
CA LEU A 72 -2.16 -7.20 0.20
C LEU A 72 -2.25 -7.94 1.54
N PRO A 73 -1.17 -8.55 2.06
CA PRO A 73 -1.23 -9.49 3.19
C PRO A 73 -1.72 -8.86 4.51
N PHE A 74 -1.74 -7.54 4.60
CA PHE A 74 -2.24 -6.77 5.76
C PHE A 74 -3.77 -6.54 5.72
N GLU A 75 -4.43 -6.83 4.60
CA GLU A 75 -5.89 -6.71 4.46
C GLU A 75 -6.62 -8.00 4.80
N ASP A 76 -7.89 -7.88 5.16
CA ASP A 76 -8.75 -9.03 5.43
C ASP A 76 -8.96 -9.88 4.16
N GLU A 77 -9.07 -11.18 4.35
CA GLU A 77 -9.15 -12.16 3.24
C GLU A 77 -10.35 -11.94 2.32
N ASP A 78 -11.50 -11.57 2.86
CA ASP A 78 -12.72 -11.30 2.09
C ASP A 78 -12.55 -10.07 1.18
N VAL A 79 -11.84 -9.06 1.65
CA VAL A 79 -11.44 -7.86 0.87
C VAL A 79 -10.51 -8.26 -0.27
N VAL A 80 -9.44 -8.97 0.06
CA VAL A 80 -8.43 -9.41 -0.91
C VAL A 80 -9.06 -10.27 -2.01
N ARG A 81 -9.94 -11.19 -1.66
CA ARG A 81 -10.63 -12.08 -2.61
C ARG A 81 -11.43 -11.33 -3.67
N ILE A 82 -12.06 -10.21 -3.30
CA ILE A 82 -12.79 -9.36 -4.27
C ILE A 82 -11.82 -8.70 -5.24
N ILE A 83 -10.70 -8.18 -4.72
CA ILE A 83 -9.68 -7.50 -5.52
C ILE A 83 -9.01 -8.47 -6.48
N GLU A 84 -8.55 -9.63 -5.99
CA GLU A 84 -7.90 -10.67 -6.79
C GLU A 84 -8.80 -11.11 -7.94
N ARG A 85 -10.06 -11.45 -7.65
CA ARG A 85 -11.03 -11.85 -8.68
C ARG A 85 -11.21 -10.78 -9.74
N ASN A 86 -11.23 -9.50 -9.35
CA ASN A 86 -11.37 -8.42 -10.33
C ASN A 86 -10.09 -8.28 -11.18
N MET A 87 -8.91 -8.35 -10.58
CA MET A 87 -7.64 -8.32 -11.32
C MET A 87 -7.54 -9.48 -12.31
N GLU A 88 -7.85 -10.71 -11.88
CA GLU A 88 -7.85 -11.89 -12.74
C GLU A 88 -8.85 -11.77 -13.88
N ASN A 89 -10.05 -11.24 -13.63
CA ASN A 89 -11.06 -10.96 -14.67
C ASN A 89 -10.58 -9.91 -15.68
N ASN A 90 -9.71 -9.00 -15.28
CA ASN A 90 -9.07 -8.01 -16.16
C ASN A 90 -7.77 -8.54 -16.80
N GLY A 91 -7.47 -9.83 -16.65
CA GLY A 91 -6.35 -10.49 -17.31
C GLY A 91 -5.01 -10.37 -16.60
N VAL A 92 -4.99 -9.95 -15.33
CA VAL A 92 -3.77 -10.00 -14.50
C VAL A 92 -3.48 -11.46 -14.13
N LEU A 93 -2.26 -11.92 -14.40
CA LEU A 93 -1.77 -13.21 -13.91
C LEU A 93 -1.09 -13.00 -12.57
N ILE A 94 -1.69 -13.54 -11.49
CA ILE A 94 -1.16 -13.43 -10.13
C ILE A 94 -0.37 -14.69 -9.80
N HIS A 95 0.95 -14.56 -9.67
CA HIS A 95 1.87 -15.62 -9.26
C HIS A 95 2.08 -15.56 -7.75
N ARG A 96 1.26 -16.30 -7.01
CA ARG A 96 1.35 -16.44 -5.55
C ARG A 96 2.41 -17.47 -5.18
N ASN A 97 2.94 -17.38 -3.95
CA ASN A 97 3.94 -18.35 -3.46
C ASN A 97 5.11 -18.51 -4.44
N SER A 98 5.47 -17.45 -5.13
CA SER A 98 6.52 -17.47 -6.14
C SER A 98 7.69 -16.59 -5.73
N ARG A 99 8.88 -17.13 -5.87
CA ARG A 99 10.12 -16.42 -5.59
C ARG A 99 10.80 -16.04 -6.89
N LEU A 100 11.09 -14.76 -7.06
CA LEU A 100 11.93 -14.30 -8.14
C LEU A 100 13.37 -14.80 -7.92
N ILE A 101 13.87 -15.63 -8.82
CA ILE A 101 15.21 -16.22 -8.74
C ILE A 101 16.22 -15.35 -9.45
N ARG A 102 15.85 -14.84 -10.62
CA ARG A 102 16.71 -14.08 -11.51
C ARG A 102 15.87 -13.12 -12.35
N MET A 103 16.44 -11.96 -12.62
CA MET A 103 15.91 -11.01 -13.60
C MET A 103 17.07 -10.39 -14.37
N GLU A 104 16.97 -10.33 -15.69
CA GLU A 104 17.99 -9.80 -16.57
C GLU A 104 17.35 -8.97 -17.68
N ILE A 105 18.07 -7.95 -18.14
CA ILE A 105 17.70 -7.21 -19.36
C ILE A 105 18.43 -7.83 -20.54
N LYS A 106 17.64 -8.38 -21.49
CA LYS A 106 18.14 -8.99 -22.73
C LYS A 106 17.48 -8.32 -23.94
N ASN A 107 18.28 -7.74 -24.82
CA ASN A 107 17.79 -7.07 -26.03
C ASN A 107 16.69 -6.00 -25.75
N GLY A 108 16.84 -5.26 -24.64
CA GLY A 108 15.90 -4.22 -24.24
C GLY A 108 14.55 -4.73 -23.66
N ARG A 109 14.46 -6.03 -23.36
CA ARG A 109 13.31 -6.68 -22.71
C ARG A 109 13.75 -7.37 -21.42
N VAL A 110 12.81 -7.71 -20.57
CA VAL A 110 13.05 -8.41 -19.30
C VAL A 110 12.87 -9.91 -19.49
N GLU A 111 13.88 -10.68 -19.11
CA GLU A 111 13.77 -12.12 -18.86
C GLU A 111 13.84 -12.33 -17.36
N TYR A 112 12.88 -13.07 -16.79
CA TYR A 112 12.89 -13.40 -15.37
C TYR A 112 12.47 -14.85 -15.12
N GLU A 113 12.95 -15.41 -14.01
CA GLU A 113 12.71 -16.79 -13.59
C GLU A 113 12.05 -16.80 -12.23
N LEU A 114 10.93 -17.54 -12.15
CA LEU A 114 10.22 -17.79 -10.90
C LEU A 114 10.45 -19.22 -10.44
N GLU A 115 10.52 -19.42 -9.12
CA GLU A 115 10.45 -20.70 -8.45
C GLU A 115 9.19 -20.73 -7.58
N TYR A 116 8.37 -21.75 -7.74
CA TYR A 116 7.16 -21.97 -6.98
C TYR A 116 7.40 -22.88 -5.77
N ASN A 117 6.43 -23.01 -4.87
CA ASN A 117 6.56 -23.82 -3.65
C ASN A 117 6.83 -25.31 -3.90
N ASP A 118 6.45 -25.84 -5.05
CA ASP A 118 6.72 -27.22 -5.50
C ASP A 118 8.12 -27.37 -6.13
N HIS A 119 8.96 -26.33 -6.03
CA HIS A 119 10.28 -26.21 -6.65
C HIS A 119 10.29 -26.23 -8.18
N SER A 120 9.15 -26.18 -8.83
CA SER A 120 9.09 -25.95 -10.27
C SER A 120 9.61 -24.56 -10.61
N ARG A 121 10.21 -24.42 -11.80
CA ARG A 121 10.75 -23.17 -12.27
C ARG A 121 10.20 -22.84 -13.65
N GLU A 122 9.93 -21.58 -13.87
CA GLU A 122 9.42 -21.09 -15.14
C GLU A 122 10.12 -19.77 -15.52
N VAL A 123 10.46 -19.66 -16.80
CA VAL A 123 11.11 -18.46 -17.36
C VAL A 123 10.11 -17.67 -18.18
N PHE A 124 10.02 -16.39 -17.93
CA PHE A 124 9.11 -15.46 -18.56
C PHE A 124 9.86 -14.36 -19.30
N HIS A 125 9.22 -13.82 -20.33
CA HIS A 125 9.72 -12.69 -21.10
C HIS A 125 8.64 -11.63 -21.18
N VAL A 126 8.97 -10.40 -20.76
CA VAL A 126 8.09 -9.24 -20.82
C VAL A 126 8.85 -8.02 -21.33
N GLU A 127 8.10 -6.97 -21.69
CA GLU A 127 8.72 -5.75 -22.20
C GLU A 127 9.31 -4.91 -21.08
N LYS A 128 8.61 -4.78 -19.95
CA LYS A 128 9.00 -3.94 -18.82
C LYS A 128 8.82 -4.69 -17.49
N ALA A 129 9.52 -4.20 -16.46
CA ALA A 129 9.31 -4.61 -15.09
C ALA A 129 9.12 -3.40 -14.18
N LEU A 130 8.23 -3.54 -13.20
CA LEU A 130 8.07 -2.61 -12.09
C LEU A 130 8.47 -3.31 -10.80
N VAL A 131 9.41 -2.72 -10.05
CA VAL A 131 9.82 -3.20 -8.72
C VAL A 131 9.13 -2.36 -7.65
N SER A 132 8.21 -2.99 -6.90
CA SER A 132 7.37 -2.35 -5.88
C SER A 132 7.43 -3.09 -4.54
N VAL A 133 8.67 -3.40 -4.09
CA VAL A 133 8.97 -4.20 -2.89
C VAL A 133 9.10 -3.37 -1.61
N GLY A 134 8.45 -2.24 -1.57
CA GLY A 134 8.40 -1.32 -0.45
C GLY A 134 9.18 -0.05 -0.67
N ARG A 135 9.13 0.81 0.34
CA ARG A 135 9.82 2.11 0.38
C ARG A 135 10.75 2.15 1.58
N VAL A 136 11.73 3.03 1.54
CA VAL A 136 12.67 3.30 2.64
C VAL A 136 12.68 4.80 2.93
N PRO A 137 12.86 5.21 4.19
CA PRO A 137 12.91 6.62 4.54
C PRO A 137 14.06 7.31 3.82
N ASN A 138 13.83 8.52 3.33
CA ASN A 138 14.84 9.32 2.64
C ASN A 138 15.63 10.16 3.68
N ILE A 139 16.59 9.51 4.33
CA ILE A 139 17.37 10.06 5.44
C ILE A 139 18.87 10.16 5.16
N GLU A 140 19.34 9.69 4.02
CA GLU A 140 20.76 9.70 3.69
C GLU A 140 21.30 11.12 3.52
N ASN A 141 22.45 11.41 4.15
CA ASN A 141 23.18 12.68 4.04
C ASN A 141 22.40 13.93 4.51
N LEU A 142 21.34 13.77 5.33
CA LEU A 142 20.57 14.91 5.83
C LEU A 142 21.22 15.66 6.98
N TRP A 143 22.05 14.99 7.78
CA TRP A 143 22.76 15.55 8.92
C TRP A 143 24.03 14.75 9.20
N GLU A 144 24.90 15.34 10.03
CA GLU A 144 26.09 14.64 10.55
C GLU A 144 25.70 13.70 11.71
N ASP A 145 26.39 12.57 11.86
CA ASP A 145 26.15 11.60 12.93
C ASP A 145 26.22 12.22 14.34
N ALA A 146 27.00 13.30 14.47
CA ALA A 146 27.14 14.05 15.72
C ALA A 146 25.81 14.66 16.23
N VAL A 147 24.79 14.81 15.38
CA VAL A 147 23.45 15.29 15.79
C VAL A 147 22.73 14.28 16.67
N GLY A 148 22.99 12.99 16.50
CA GLY A 148 22.51 11.93 17.38
C GLY A 148 21.01 11.65 17.31
N ILE A 149 20.38 11.80 16.14
CA ILE A 149 18.97 11.43 15.93
C ILE A 149 18.84 9.90 15.95
N ASN A 150 17.87 9.39 16.71
CA ASN A 150 17.58 7.98 16.74
C ASN A 150 16.91 7.52 15.44
N ILE A 151 17.50 6.49 14.80
CA ILE A 151 17.02 5.90 13.56
C ILE A 151 16.82 4.40 13.76
N THR A 152 15.70 3.90 13.27
CA THR A 152 15.42 2.47 13.17
C THR A 152 15.41 2.01 11.71
N LYS A 153 15.21 0.71 11.49
CA LYS A 153 14.98 0.16 10.14
C LYS A 153 13.72 0.71 9.46
N ARG A 154 12.80 1.29 10.23
CA ARG A 154 11.52 1.82 9.75
C ARG A 154 11.56 3.32 9.49
N GLY A 155 12.51 4.04 10.07
CA GLY A 155 12.64 5.50 9.94
C GLY A 155 13.13 6.15 11.23
N ILE A 156 12.99 7.46 11.30
CA ILE A 156 13.30 8.25 12.48
C ILE A 156 12.30 7.92 13.59
N GLU A 157 12.81 7.67 14.79
CA GLU A 157 11.98 7.55 15.98
C GLU A 157 11.56 8.94 16.47
N ASP A 158 10.29 9.09 16.74
CA ASP A 158 9.72 10.29 17.31
C ASP A 158 8.67 9.99 18.39
N ASN A 159 8.31 11.01 19.12
CA ASN A 159 7.21 11.01 20.07
C ASN A 159 6.29 12.17 19.75
N ASP A 160 5.16 11.86 19.13
CA ASP A 160 4.24 12.90 18.64
C ASP A 160 5.01 13.94 17.78
N THR A 161 5.70 13.50 16.74
CA THR A 161 6.54 14.25 15.80
C THR A 161 7.89 14.75 16.32
N GLN A 162 8.13 14.79 17.61
CA GLN A 162 9.40 15.27 18.16
C GLN A 162 10.42 14.15 18.28
N THR A 163 11.60 14.34 17.70
CA THR A 163 12.71 13.37 17.82
C THR A 163 13.33 13.39 19.23
N ASN A 164 14.26 12.47 19.47
CA ASN A 164 15.06 12.49 20.72
C ASN A 164 15.94 13.74 20.86
N VAL A 165 16.17 14.50 19.78
CA VAL A 165 16.96 15.75 19.80
C VAL A 165 16.02 16.92 19.95
N PRO A 166 16.15 17.75 21.01
CA PRO A 166 15.33 18.92 21.21
C PRO A 166 15.38 19.86 20.00
N ASN A 167 14.22 20.46 19.65
CA ASN A 167 14.04 21.36 18.51
C ASN A 167 14.18 20.71 17.11
N ILE A 168 14.24 19.38 17.01
CA ILE A 168 14.16 18.64 15.75
C ILE A 168 12.90 17.78 15.78
N TYR A 169 12.07 17.96 14.75
CA TYR A 169 10.81 17.26 14.51
C TYR A 169 10.91 16.48 13.22
N ALA A 170 10.23 15.34 13.14
CA ALA A 170 10.17 14.51 11.95
C ALA A 170 8.71 14.22 11.62
N VAL A 171 8.33 14.27 10.33
CA VAL A 171 6.95 14.09 9.88
C VAL A 171 6.89 13.37 8.53
N GLY A 172 5.83 12.58 8.30
CA GLY A 172 5.60 11.86 7.04
C GLY A 172 6.44 10.61 6.90
N ASP A 173 6.64 10.16 5.68
CA ASP A 173 7.21 8.84 5.34
C ASP A 173 8.64 8.61 5.83
N LEU A 174 9.33 9.61 6.36
CA LEU A 174 10.65 9.39 6.97
C LEU A 174 10.58 8.89 8.41
N THR A 175 9.41 8.90 9.03
CA THR A 175 9.18 8.37 10.39
C THR A 175 8.84 6.87 10.35
N ALA A 176 8.77 6.26 11.53
CA ALA A 176 8.37 4.86 11.67
C ALA A 176 6.85 4.64 11.64
N ASP A 177 6.07 5.69 11.52
CA ASP A 177 4.61 5.70 11.61
C ASP A 177 3.90 5.26 10.32
N ILE A 178 2.82 5.92 9.96
CA ILE A 178 1.97 5.55 8.81
C ILE A 178 2.39 6.39 7.59
N SER A 179 2.90 5.74 6.56
CA SER A 179 3.33 6.38 5.31
C SER A 179 2.12 6.72 4.41
N LEU A 180 1.41 7.79 4.75
CA LEU A 180 0.30 8.35 3.98
C LEU A 180 0.40 9.87 3.91
N VAL A 181 0.05 10.45 2.76
CA VAL A 181 0.12 11.91 2.53
C VAL A 181 -0.71 12.69 3.54
N ASN A 182 -1.94 12.26 3.81
CA ASN A 182 -2.82 12.89 4.79
C ASN A 182 -2.29 12.79 6.23
N VAL A 183 -1.52 11.74 6.54
CA VAL A 183 -0.84 11.59 7.83
C VAL A 183 0.31 12.59 7.93
N GLY A 184 1.19 12.64 6.96
CA GLY A 184 2.30 13.61 6.95
C GLY A 184 1.82 15.06 7.02
N GLU A 185 0.68 15.40 6.38
CA GLU A 185 0.05 16.72 6.51
C GLU A 185 -0.45 16.98 7.93
N LEU A 186 -1.10 16.00 8.55
CA LEU A 186 -1.57 16.11 9.95
C LEU A 186 -0.40 16.28 10.91
N GLU A 187 0.64 15.48 10.76
CA GLU A 187 1.86 15.54 11.56
C GLU A 187 2.58 16.88 11.41
N GLY A 188 2.68 17.38 10.17
CA GLY A 188 3.29 18.69 9.90
C GLY A 188 2.57 19.83 10.62
N ARG A 189 1.25 19.84 10.60
CA ARG A 189 0.43 20.81 11.36
C ARG A 189 0.65 20.66 12.86
N TYR A 190 0.62 19.44 13.36
CA TYR A 190 0.82 19.15 14.77
C TYR A 190 2.23 19.57 15.27
N ALA A 191 3.27 19.31 14.47
CA ALA A 191 4.63 19.74 14.77
C ALA A 191 4.73 21.26 14.92
N VAL A 192 4.07 22.03 14.03
CA VAL A 192 4.02 23.49 14.12
C VAL A 192 3.30 23.96 15.39
N GLU A 193 2.15 23.37 15.73
CA GLU A 193 1.45 23.68 16.97
C GLU A 193 2.32 23.39 18.20
N LYS A 194 3.07 22.28 18.18
CA LYS A 194 3.98 21.90 19.28
C LYS A 194 5.19 22.84 19.41
N ILE A 195 5.67 23.39 18.30
CA ILE A 195 6.79 24.36 18.28
C ILE A 195 6.37 25.72 18.85
N PHE A 196 5.19 26.21 18.50
CA PHE A 196 4.76 27.57 18.81
C PHE A 196 3.76 27.66 19.99
N GLY A 197 3.35 26.54 20.55
CA GLY A 197 2.38 26.53 21.63
C GLY A 197 2.20 25.15 22.26
N LYS A 198 0.94 24.82 22.55
CA LYS A 198 0.54 23.50 23.01
C LYS A 198 -0.57 23.00 22.07
N PRO A 199 -0.40 21.83 21.44
CA PRO A 199 -1.47 21.23 20.65
C PRO A 199 -2.74 21.08 21.50
N GLU A 200 -3.88 21.45 20.95
CA GLU A 200 -5.18 21.27 21.62
C GLU A 200 -5.60 19.80 21.70
N ARG A 201 -5.11 18.99 20.77
CA ARG A 201 -5.45 17.56 20.66
C ARG A 201 -4.19 16.76 20.45
N ARG A 202 -4.22 15.51 20.88
CA ARG A 202 -3.16 14.53 20.55
C ARG A 202 -3.26 14.09 19.10
N LEU A 203 -2.13 13.67 18.51
CA LEU A 203 -2.14 12.87 17.28
C LEU A 203 -2.85 11.55 17.55
N VAL A 204 -3.86 11.23 16.73
CA VAL A 204 -4.64 9.99 16.81
C VAL A 204 -4.62 9.34 15.44
N TYR A 205 -3.88 8.26 15.33
CA TYR A 205 -3.71 7.52 14.06
C TYR A 205 -4.85 6.51 13.80
N GLU A 206 -5.56 6.08 14.83
CA GLU A 206 -6.64 5.09 14.73
C GLU A 206 -7.83 5.56 13.90
N ASN A 207 -8.02 6.85 13.77
CA ASN A 207 -9.15 7.45 13.04
C ASN A 207 -8.77 7.95 11.63
N ILE A 208 -7.59 7.59 11.15
CA ILE A 208 -7.15 7.99 9.83
C ILE A 208 -7.76 7.08 8.78
N SER A 209 -8.42 7.69 7.80
CA SER A 209 -8.93 6.94 6.64
C SER A 209 -7.78 6.58 5.69
N THR A 210 -7.84 5.34 5.21
CA THR A 210 -6.94 4.80 4.18
C THR A 210 -7.72 4.55 2.90
N ILE A 211 -7.10 4.80 1.75
CA ILE A 211 -7.69 4.56 0.44
C ILE A 211 -6.67 3.81 -0.41
N MET A 212 -7.11 2.76 -1.10
CA MET A 212 -6.36 2.10 -2.16
C MET A 212 -7.12 2.30 -3.47
N PHE A 213 -6.45 2.88 -4.45
CA PHE A 213 -7.03 3.22 -5.77
C PHE A 213 -7.06 2.00 -6.70
N LEU A 214 -7.74 0.98 -6.24
CA LEU A 214 -7.95 -0.29 -6.94
C LEU A 214 -9.27 -0.27 -7.73
N SER A 215 -9.54 -1.32 -8.48
CA SER A 215 -10.83 -1.57 -9.09
C SER A 215 -11.35 -2.94 -8.61
N PRO A 216 -12.40 -2.97 -7.77
CA PRO A 216 -13.07 -1.83 -7.13
C PRO A 216 -12.18 -1.08 -6.13
N GLU A 217 -12.48 0.21 -5.92
CA GLU A 217 -11.82 1.06 -4.92
C GLU A 217 -12.02 0.49 -3.51
N VAL A 218 -10.98 0.58 -2.67
CA VAL A 218 -11.04 0.14 -1.28
C VAL A 218 -10.73 1.31 -0.36
N ALA A 219 -11.59 1.55 0.62
CA ALA A 219 -11.38 2.58 1.63
C ALA A 219 -11.72 2.04 3.01
N GLY A 220 -11.03 2.52 4.03
CA GLY A 220 -11.28 2.08 5.39
C GLY A 220 -10.85 3.08 6.45
N VAL A 221 -11.38 2.90 7.64
CA VAL A 221 -11.01 3.64 8.86
C VAL A 221 -11.09 2.70 10.05
N GLY A 222 -10.22 2.89 11.03
CA GLY A 222 -10.15 2.03 12.20
C GLY A 222 -9.51 0.68 11.92
N LEU A 223 -9.85 -0.34 12.70
CA LEU A 223 -9.24 -1.67 12.66
C LEU A 223 -9.89 -2.55 11.60
N ASN A 224 -9.08 -3.42 10.98
CA ASN A 224 -9.56 -4.60 10.28
C ASN A 224 -9.58 -5.82 11.22
N GLU A 225 -10.05 -6.98 10.76
CA GLU A 225 -10.12 -8.18 11.59
C GLU A 225 -8.74 -8.70 12.01
N ILE A 226 -7.72 -8.57 11.16
CA ILE A 226 -6.35 -8.98 11.47
C ILE A 226 -5.85 -8.19 12.68
N GLN A 227 -5.97 -6.86 12.61
CA GLN A 227 -5.55 -5.95 13.67
C GLN A 227 -6.38 -6.12 14.95
N ALA A 228 -7.69 -6.37 14.84
CA ALA A 228 -8.54 -6.64 15.99
C ALA A 228 -8.12 -7.93 16.71
N ARG A 229 -7.81 -8.98 15.96
CA ARG A 229 -7.28 -10.25 16.51
C ARG A 229 -5.91 -10.08 17.17
N GLU A 230 -4.99 -9.36 16.54
CA GLU A 230 -3.66 -9.07 17.10
C GLU A 230 -3.74 -8.30 18.42
N LYS A 231 -4.74 -7.39 18.55
CA LYS A 231 -5.02 -6.67 19.79
C LYS A 231 -5.82 -7.48 20.82
N GLY A 232 -6.20 -8.72 20.50
CA GLY A 232 -6.98 -9.59 21.41
C GLY A 232 -8.39 -9.07 21.69
N LEU A 233 -8.97 -8.29 20.77
CA LEU A 233 -10.31 -7.72 20.95
C LEU A 233 -11.37 -8.77 20.64
N ASP A 234 -12.42 -8.79 21.45
CA ASP A 234 -13.65 -9.54 21.15
C ASP A 234 -14.56 -8.66 20.29
N TYR A 235 -14.87 -9.10 19.06
CA TYR A 235 -15.57 -8.31 18.07
C TYR A 235 -16.61 -9.11 17.28
N LYS A 236 -17.55 -8.39 16.70
CA LYS A 236 -18.50 -8.89 15.69
C LYS A 236 -18.24 -8.20 14.35
N VAL A 237 -18.51 -8.93 13.28
CA VAL A 237 -18.45 -8.43 11.90
C VAL A 237 -19.84 -8.39 11.31
N VAL A 238 -20.17 -7.27 10.70
CA VAL A 238 -21.38 -7.11 9.88
C VAL A 238 -20.96 -6.73 8.48
N THR A 239 -21.49 -7.44 7.48
CA THR A 239 -21.23 -7.15 6.06
C THR A 239 -22.53 -6.85 5.33
N LEU A 240 -22.48 -5.88 4.41
CA LEU A 240 -23.54 -5.54 3.49
C LEU A 240 -23.02 -5.61 2.06
N ASP A 241 -23.59 -6.49 1.26
CA ASP A 241 -23.21 -6.65 -0.15
C ASP A 241 -23.79 -5.51 -1.01
N TYR A 242 -23.00 -5.00 -1.97
CA TYR A 242 -23.45 -3.93 -2.87
C TYR A 242 -24.64 -4.35 -3.75
N SER A 243 -24.84 -5.65 -3.99
CA SER A 243 -26.02 -6.16 -4.71
C SER A 243 -27.35 -5.86 -4.00
N THR A 244 -27.30 -5.55 -2.71
CA THR A 244 -28.47 -5.16 -1.92
C THR A 244 -28.69 -3.64 -1.89
N ILE A 245 -27.76 -2.84 -2.40
CA ILE A 245 -27.84 -1.39 -2.42
C ILE A 245 -28.54 -0.92 -3.70
N PRO A 246 -29.74 -0.29 -3.62
CA PRO A 246 -30.54 0.07 -4.80
C PRO A 246 -29.77 0.91 -5.84
N ARG A 247 -28.91 1.83 -5.38
CA ARG A 247 -28.09 2.68 -6.27
C ARG A 247 -27.02 1.88 -7.03
N ALA A 248 -26.42 0.89 -6.38
CA ALA A 248 -25.44 0.00 -6.99
C ALA A 248 -26.11 -0.88 -8.06
N VAL A 249 -27.28 -1.42 -7.74
CA VAL A 249 -28.12 -2.20 -8.67
C VAL A 249 -28.52 -1.35 -9.87
N ALA A 250 -29.02 -0.14 -9.66
CA ALA A 250 -29.43 0.78 -10.73
C ALA A 250 -28.25 1.14 -11.66
N LYS A 251 -27.04 1.24 -11.13
CA LYS A 251 -25.81 1.50 -11.89
C LYS A 251 -25.20 0.25 -12.52
N ARG A 252 -25.76 -0.93 -12.28
CA ARG A 252 -25.18 -2.25 -12.65
C ARG A 252 -23.74 -2.43 -12.19
N ASN A 253 -23.40 -1.86 -11.05
CA ASN A 253 -22.11 -1.99 -10.40
C ASN A 253 -22.31 -2.47 -8.96
N THR A 254 -22.47 -3.78 -8.84
CA THR A 254 -22.79 -4.47 -7.58
C THR A 254 -21.58 -5.19 -6.98
N GLN A 255 -20.40 -5.00 -7.58
CA GLN A 255 -19.16 -5.57 -7.04
C GLN A 255 -18.70 -4.74 -5.86
N GLY A 256 -18.76 -5.31 -4.67
CA GLY A 256 -18.29 -4.66 -3.47
C GLY A 256 -19.05 -5.06 -2.23
N LEU A 257 -18.54 -4.61 -1.10
CA LEU A 257 -19.15 -4.81 0.20
C LEU A 257 -18.84 -3.65 1.14
N ILE A 258 -19.68 -3.47 2.13
CA ILE A 258 -19.41 -2.67 3.32
C ILE A 258 -19.21 -3.65 4.47
N LYS A 259 -18.12 -3.50 5.21
CA LYS A 259 -17.77 -4.31 6.36
C LYS A 259 -17.59 -3.43 7.57
N LEU A 260 -18.28 -3.76 8.64
CA LEU A 260 -18.23 -3.04 9.91
C LEU A 260 -17.76 -3.99 11.01
N LEU A 261 -16.75 -3.58 11.76
CA LEU A 261 -16.32 -4.23 12.98
C LEU A 261 -16.85 -3.46 14.18
N VAL A 262 -17.47 -4.16 15.13
CA VAL A 262 -17.98 -3.59 16.37
C VAL A 262 -17.56 -4.46 17.56
N THR A 263 -17.51 -3.87 18.76
CA THR A 263 -17.29 -4.64 19.99
C THR A 263 -18.39 -5.68 20.19
N ASN A 264 -18.03 -6.85 20.75
CA ASN A 264 -18.97 -7.92 21.05
C ASN A 264 -19.62 -7.76 22.43
N ASP A 265 -20.15 -6.57 22.69
CA ASP A 265 -20.85 -6.22 23.93
C ASP A 265 -22.19 -5.52 23.62
N ALA A 266 -22.86 -5.04 24.65
CA ALA A 266 -24.16 -4.35 24.52
C ALA A 266 -24.02 -2.97 23.85
N ASP A 267 -22.84 -2.33 23.95
CA ASP A 267 -22.60 -0.99 23.43
C ASP A 267 -22.33 -1.00 21.92
N MET A 268 -21.84 -2.13 21.37
CA MET A 268 -21.50 -2.31 19.94
C MET A 268 -20.72 -1.12 19.37
N LYS A 269 -19.66 -0.70 20.06
CA LYS A 269 -18.81 0.40 19.60
C LYS A 269 -18.12 0.04 18.31
N ILE A 270 -18.12 0.97 17.36
CA ILE A 270 -17.45 0.79 16.07
C ILE A 270 -15.93 0.74 16.31
N LEU A 271 -15.30 -0.34 15.88
CA LEU A 271 -13.85 -0.56 15.91
C LEU A 271 -13.21 -0.22 14.57
N GLY A 272 -13.93 -0.45 13.49
CA GLY A 272 -13.47 -0.15 12.15
C GLY A 272 -14.53 -0.35 11.10
N MET A 273 -14.31 0.28 9.94
CA MET A 273 -15.15 0.17 8.76
C MET A 273 -14.30 0.03 7.52
N LYS A 274 -14.69 -0.87 6.62
CA LYS A 274 -14.11 -1.06 5.32
C LYS A 274 -15.21 -1.00 4.26
N VAL A 275 -14.94 -0.29 3.18
CA VAL A 275 -15.84 -0.21 2.01
C VAL A 275 -15.04 -0.62 0.78
N ILE A 276 -15.59 -1.52 -0.01
CA ILE A 276 -15.05 -1.94 -1.29
C ILE A 276 -16.13 -1.69 -2.32
N GLY A 277 -15.83 -0.93 -3.34
CA GLY A 277 -16.80 -0.64 -4.39
C GLY A 277 -16.67 0.75 -4.98
N LEU A 278 -17.56 1.07 -5.89
CA LEU A 278 -17.61 2.39 -6.51
C LEU A 278 -17.86 3.49 -5.45
N HIS A 279 -17.01 4.50 -5.42
CA HIS A 279 -17.06 5.62 -4.46
C HIS A 279 -16.78 5.22 -2.99
N ALA A 280 -16.02 4.16 -2.74
CA ALA A 280 -15.65 3.75 -1.39
C ALA A 280 -14.98 4.89 -0.60
N SER A 281 -14.08 5.65 -1.23
CA SER A 281 -13.41 6.81 -0.62
C SER A 281 -14.38 7.89 -0.15
N SER A 282 -15.45 8.13 -0.92
CA SER A 282 -16.48 9.11 -0.53
C SER A 282 -17.32 8.62 0.66
N ALA A 283 -17.58 7.31 0.74
CA ALA A 283 -18.36 6.73 1.84
C ALA A 283 -17.63 6.77 3.19
N ILE A 284 -16.27 6.66 3.16
CA ILE A 284 -15.46 6.71 4.39
C ILE A 284 -15.25 8.15 4.89
N ARG A 285 -15.33 9.16 4.02
CA ARG A 285 -15.16 10.57 4.42
C ARG A 285 -16.41 11.21 5.02
N ALA A 286 -17.56 10.58 4.84
CA ALA A 286 -18.83 11.02 5.41
C ALA A 286 -18.93 10.60 6.86
#